data_403855cf0c8ceada851db28e0a1b1be4
#
_entry.id   403855cf0c8ceada851db28e0a1b1be4
#
_cell.length_a   1.000
_cell.length_b   1.000
_cell.length_c   1.000
_cell.angle_alpha   90.00
_cell.angle_beta   90.00
_cell.angle_gamma   90.00
#
_symmetry.space_group_name_H-M   'P 1'
#
loop_
_entity.id
_entity.type
_entity.pdbx_description
1 polymer ?
#
loop_
_entity_poly.entity_id
_entity_poly.type
_entity_poly.pdbx_seq_one_letter_code
_entity_poly.pdbx_strand_id
1 'polypeptide(L)'
;MASPKIIILSDGTGNAASSVWRTNVWRMFQALDLQGNAQAAKYDDGVGTSSFVPLALLGGAFGFGLKRNILDAYKFVCRNYDHADGSKIYLFGFSRGAFTVRVLAALMLDQGLIVADTEAELHDGTVKAYRAYRAKGYHSIWRIEVPFRWLRDKMLVPVIDRIMGRKSLDLIVRKSLPAIEFIGLWDTVAAYGLPIDEMTRGISNWVWPLELPNRVLSPRVTCARHALALDDERTTFHPVLWTEAGETKPQDAKTIDDERLVQVWFVGMHANVGGGYPDDSLSYVPLTWLVDEAVKRSLVFKTAPEADPDAIKSIVTSQDKDGRLYNSRSGLGSYYRYGPRKVSELCNDPAAGVQVSMPKIHESVFDRIDSGCNAYAPIGLPDNYVIVRYDGTLTPLGPTTFETPAGAAARFVAQEKLWNLVWFRRLAYFATLAASLHLAAFWLFHDLDRTHEYDSRIRMVSEAVRLVESFLPTSLHW
;
A
#
# COMPACT_ATOMS: atom_id res chain seq x y z
N MET A 1 11.77 28.97 17.68
CA MET A 1 12.42 27.97 16.78
C MET A 1 11.32 27.24 16.03
N ALA A 2 11.56 26.75 14.83
CA ALA A 2 10.55 25.92 14.13
C ALA A 2 10.41 24.57 14.86
N SER A 3 9.18 24.08 15.02
CA SER A 3 8.91 22.78 15.66
C SER A 3 9.69 21.67 14.97
N PRO A 4 10.35 20.76 15.71
CA PRO A 4 11.06 19.62 15.14
C PRO A 4 10.14 18.74 14.32
N LYS A 5 10.65 18.18 13.23
CA LYS A 5 9.89 17.30 12.32
C LYS A 5 10.36 15.86 12.45
N ILE A 6 9.42 14.95 12.64
CA ILE A 6 9.67 13.52 12.73
C ILE A 6 9.05 12.85 11.50
N ILE A 7 9.88 12.14 10.75
CA ILE A 7 9.51 11.58 9.47
C ILE A 7 9.68 10.05 9.52
N ILE A 8 8.62 9.32 9.28
CA ILE A 8 8.65 7.86 9.16
C ILE A 8 8.39 7.49 7.70
N LEU A 9 9.27 6.68 7.15
CA LEU A 9 9.16 6.17 5.78
C LEU A 9 9.22 4.64 5.82
N SER A 10 8.12 3.98 5.46
CA SER A 10 8.02 2.52 5.47
C SER A 10 7.82 1.98 4.05
N ASP A 11 8.74 1.13 3.62
CA ASP A 11 8.76 0.62 2.25
C ASP A 11 7.91 -0.63 2.06
N GLY A 12 7.68 -0.96 0.79
CA GLY A 12 6.97 -2.17 0.37
C GLY A 12 7.77 -3.45 0.66
N THR A 13 7.10 -4.59 0.72
CA THR A 13 7.74 -5.87 1.01
C THR A 13 8.72 -6.29 -0.08
N GLY A 14 9.88 -6.76 0.34
CA GLY A 14 10.97 -7.19 -0.56
C GLY A 14 11.82 -6.04 -1.09
N ASN A 15 11.50 -4.80 -0.74
CA ASN A 15 12.27 -3.62 -1.10
C ASN A 15 13.18 -3.26 0.08
N ALA A 16 14.45 -3.61 -0.02
CA ALA A 16 15.47 -3.22 0.94
C ALA A 16 16.27 -2.02 0.43
N ALA A 17 16.87 -1.27 1.34
CA ALA A 17 17.80 -0.20 1.00
C ALA A 17 18.97 -0.67 0.12
N SER A 18 19.29 -1.97 0.16
CA SER A 18 20.28 -2.64 -0.69
C SER A 18 19.72 -3.09 -2.06
N SER A 19 18.43 -2.89 -2.35
CA SER A 19 17.83 -3.27 -3.63
C SER A 19 18.45 -2.45 -4.78
N VAL A 20 18.68 -3.11 -5.90
CA VAL A 20 19.18 -2.45 -7.13
C VAL A 20 18.13 -1.47 -7.67
N TRP A 21 16.85 -1.82 -7.55
CA TRP A 21 15.72 -1.01 -8.01
C TRP A 21 15.06 -0.32 -6.83
N ARG A 22 15.03 1.00 -6.86
CA ARG A 22 14.63 1.83 -5.72
C ARG A 22 13.19 2.28 -5.80
N THR A 23 12.51 2.30 -4.66
CA THR A 23 11.14 2.78 -4.53
C THR A 23 11.09 4.29 -4.36
N ASN A 24 9.89 4.87 -4.50
CA ASN A 24 9.63 6.27 -4.20
C ASN A 24 9.83 6.60 -2.72
N VAL A 25 9.60 5.64 -1.82
CA VAL A 25 9.86 5.80 -0.38
C VAL A 25 11.35 6.00 -0.12
N TRP A 26 12.19 5.17 -0.74
CA TRP A 26 13.65 5.30 -0.65
C TRP A 26 14.15 6.61 -1.25
N ARG A 27 13.66 6.96 -2.46
CA ARG A 27 14.04 8.21 -3.14
C ARG A 27 13.67 9.43 -2.30
N MET A 28 12.46 9.45 -1.75
CA MET A 28 12.03 10.51 -0.85
C MET A 28 12.93 10.61 0.39
N PHE A 29 13.31 9.46 0.99
CA PHE A 29 14.22 9.44 2.14
C PHE A 29 15.60 10.04 1.78
N GLN A 30 16.18 9.65 0.64
CA GLN A 30 17.46 10.16 0.19
C GLN A 30 17.42 11.67 -0.09
N ALA A 31 16.30 12.16 -0.60
CA ALA A 31 16.11 13.56 -0.96
C ALA A 31 15.85 14.48 0.26
N LEU A 32 15.47 13.94 1.44
CA LEU A 32 15.25 14.75 2.64
C LEU A 32 16.52 15.50 3.08
N ASP A 33 16.35 16.77 3.43
CA ASP A 33 17.41 17.50 4.11
C ASP A 33 17.41 17.14 5.62
N LEU A 34 18.36 16.33 6.00
CA LEU A 34 18.57 15.88 7.39
C LEU A 34 19.76 16.57 8.06
N GLN A 35 20.25 17.65 7.46
CA GLN A 35 21.33 18.44 8.05
C GLN A 35 20.78 19.30 9.21
N GLY A 36 21.41 19.20 10.35
CA GLY A 36 20.94 19.87 11.57
C GLY A 36 19.83 19.09 12.30
N ASN A 37 19.25 19.71 13.33
CA ASN A 37 18.29 19.06 14.23
C ASN A 37 16.82 19.36 13.89
N ALA A 38 16.54 19.99 12.74
CA ALA A 38 15.19 20.41 12.38
C ALA A 38 14.30 19.25 11.88
N GLN A 39 14.90 18.21 11.32
CA GLN A 39 14.22 17.04 10.79
C GLN A 39 14.93 15.75 11.23
N ALA A 40 14.19 14.79 11.76
CA ALA A 40 14.66 13.45 12.07
C ALA A 40 13.85 12.42 11.28
N ALA A 41 14.51 11.57 10.50
CA ALA A 41 13.86 10.59 9.67
C ALA A 41 14.25 9.16 10.03
N LYS A 42 13.31 8.24 9.94
CA LYS A 42 13.52 6.80 10.02
C LYS A 42 12.97 6.14 8.77
N TYR A 43 13.87 5.52 8.02
CA TYR A 43 13.49 4.60 6.94
C TYR A 43 13.39 3.17 7.49
N ASP A 44 12.39 2.44 7.02
CA ASP A 44 12.12 1.06 7.37
C ASP A 44 12.05 0.21 6.09
N ASP A 45 12.99 -0.73 5.97
CA ASP A 45 12.98 -1.73 4.89
C ASP A 45 11.71 -2.57 5.01
N GLY A 46 10.96 -2.70 3.97
CA GLY A 46 9.69 -3.42 3.97
C GLY A 46 9.75 -4.82 4.61
N VAL A 47 8.61 -5.33 5.00
CA VAL A 47 8.47 -6.66 5.62
C VAL A 47 9.01 -7.76 4.70
N GLY A 48 9.88 -8.65 5.17
CA GLY A 48 10.32 -9.83 4.41
C GLY A 48 11.73 -9.79 3.83
N THR A 49 12.56 -8.84 4.22
CA THR A 49 13.99 -8.76 3.82
C THR A 49 14.89 -9.78 4.52
N SER A 50 14.38 -10.55 5.50
CA SER A 50 15.15 -11.62 6.14
C SER A 50 15.20 -12.89 5.27
N SER A 51 16.36 -13.48 5.18
CA SER A 51 16.85 -14.54 4.27
C SER A 51 16.10 -15.89 4.30
N PHE A 52 14.91 -16.02 4.87
CA PHE A 52 14.19 -17.28 4.99
C PHE A 52 12.82 -17.25 4.28
N VAL A 53 12.88 -17.26 2.96
CA VAL A 53 11.73 -17.16 2.05
C VAL A 53 10.67 -18.28 2.18
N PRO A 54 10.98 -19.58 2.46
CA PRO A 54 9.95 -20.61 2.43
C PRO A 54 8.93 -20.54 3.58
N LEU A 55 9.32 -20.08 4.78
CA LEU A 55 8.40 -19.94 5.92
C LEU A 55 7.60 -18.62 5.90
N ALA A 56 8.10 -17.60 5.22
CA ALA A 56 7.39 -16.34 5.01
C ALA A 56 6.11 -16.53 4.17
N LEU A 57 6.08 -17.54 3.30
CA LEU A 57 4.93 -17.90 2.46
C LEU A 57 3.76 -18.49 3.26
N LEU A 58 3.97 -18.98 4.48
CA LEU A 58 2.95 -19.61 5.32
C LEU A 58 2.21 -18.64 6.26
N GLY A 59 2.17 -17.34 5.95
CA GLY A 59 1.25 -16.37 6.59
C GLY A 59 1.63 -15.92 8.01
N GLY A 60 2.39 -16.70 8.76
CA GLY A 60 2.80 -16.33 10.13
C GLY A 60 3.91 -15.28 10.19
N ALA A 61 4.87 -15.33 9.28
CA ALA A 61 6.02 -14.42 9.26
C ALA A 61 5.65 -12.97 8.89
N PHE A 62 4.60 -12.75 8.08
CA PHE A 62 4.15 -11.41 7.70
C PHE A 62 3.59 -10.62 8.88
N GLY A 63 2.81 -11.26 9.76
CA GLY A 63 2.29 -10.62 10.95
C GLY A 63 3.38 -10.21 11.95
N PHE A 64 4.46 -11.00 12.07
CA PHE A 64 5.60 -10.68 12.92
C PHE A 64 6.43 -9.52 12.37
N GLY A 65 6.72 -9.48 11.07
CA GLY A 65 7.45 -8.40 10.44
C GLY A 65 6.70 -7.07 10.54
N LEU A 66 5.43 -7.05 10.20
CA LEU A 66 4.56 -5.87 10.34
C LEU A 66 4.56 -5.33 11.77
N LYS A 67 4.37 -6.21 12.76
CA LYS A 67 4.39 -5.81 14.17
C LYS A 67 5.73 -5.19 14.57
N ARG A 68 6.85 -5.81 14.18
CA ARG A 68 8.19 -5.31 14.50
C ARG A 68 8.39 -3.90 13.95
N ASN A 69 8.07 -3.69 12.68
CA ASN A 69 8.23 -2.41 12.00
C ASN A 69 7.38 -1.31 12.67
N ILE A 70 6.11 -1.63 13.01
CA ILE A 70 5.24 -0.70 13.76
C ILE A 70 5.85 -0.34 15.12
N LEU A 71 6.32 -1.33 15.89
CA LEU A 71 6.90 -1.09 17.23
C LEU A 71 8.18 -0.26 17.13
N ASP A 72 9.04 -0.52 16.15
CA ASP A 72 10.29 0.19 15.97
C ASP A 72 10.08 1.63 15.49
N ALA A 73 9.10 1.87 14.60
CA ALA A 73 8.69 3.20 14.19
C ALA A 73 8.04 3.98 15.35
N TYR A 74 7.17 3.35 16.12
CA TYR A 74 6.53 3.97 17.29
C TYR A 74 7.57 4.39 18.35
N LYS A 75 8.54 3.51 18.67
CA LYS A 75 9.63 3.84 19.58
C LYS A 75 10.45 5.02 19.08
N PHE A 76 10.74 5.07 17.76
CA PHE A 76 11.47 6.19 17.18
C PHE A 76 10.71 7.51 17.36
N VAL A 77 9.39 7.52 17.13
CA VAL A 77 8.57 8.71 17.38
C VAL A 77 8.60 9.08 18.85
N CYS A 78 8.41 8.13 19.79
CA CYS A 78 8.41 8.41 21.23
C CYS A 78 9.73 9.02 21.72
N ARG A 79 10.88 8.60 21.14
CA ARG A 79 12.21 9.14 21.53
C ARG A 79 12.46 10.55 21.04
N ASN A 80 11.93 10.88 19.86
CA ASN A 80 12.27 12.14 19.18
C ASN A 80 11.17 13.20 19.31
N TYR A 81 10.00 12.86 19.87
CA TYR A 81 8.90 13.80 19.99
C TYR A 81 9.15 14.79 21.14
N ASP A 82 9.27 16.05 20.77
CA ASP A 82 9.33 17.13 21.75
C ASP A 82 7.91 17.51 22.21
N HIS A 83 7.62 17.22 23.46
CA HIS A 83 6.32 17.51 24.06
C HIS A 83 6.18 18.98 24.51
N ALA A 84 7.25 19.74 24.55
CA ALA A 84 7.22 21.14 24.91
C ALA A 84 6.89 22.02 23.71
N ASP A 85 7.59 21.81 22.60
CA ASP A 85 7.46 22.61 21.40
C ASP A 85 6.48 22.00 20.38
N GLY A 86 6.03 20.76 20.58
CA GLY A 86 5.07 20.07 19.72
C GLY A 86 5.63 19.69 18.35
N SER A 87 6.35 18.55 18.28
CA SER A 87 6.91 18.07 17.01
C SER A 87 5.83 17.78 15.97
N LYS A 88 6.12 18.07 14.69
CA LYS A 88 5.26 17.71 13.57
C LYS A 88 5.62 16.32 13.05
N ILE A 89 4.63 15.45 12.86
CA ILE A 89 4.81 14.07 12.39
C ILE A 89 4.40 13.94 10.95
N TYR A 90 5.30 13.36 10.13
CA TYR A 90 5.09 13.05 8.72
C TYR A 90 5.27 11.55 8.52
N LEU A 91 4.33 10.93 7.83
CA LEU A 91 4.31 9.50 7.59
C LEU A 91 4.24 9.22 6.10
N PHE A 92 5.17 8.41 5.59
CA PHE A 92 5.17 8.01 4.19
C PHE A 92 5.24 6.49 4.09
N GLY A 93 4.58 5.95 3.08
CA GLY A 93 4.65 4.51 2.85
C GLY A 93 4.19 4.06 1.48
N PHE A 94 4.74 2.93 1.04
CA PHE A 94 4.36 2.27 -0.19
C PHE A 94 3.86 0.86 0.09
N SER A 95 2.79 0.44 -0.63
CA SER A 95 2.33 -0.95 -0.57
C SER A 95 1.94 -1.36 0.86
N ARG A 96 2.55 -2.45 1.39
CA ARG A 96 2.39 -2.88 2.79
C ARG A 96 3.04 -1.92 3.79
N GLY A 97 4.04 -1.16 3.39
CA GLY A 97 4.57 -0.06 4.19
C GLY A 97 3.55 1.06 4.37
N ALA A 98 2.76 1.37 3.34
CA ALA A 98 1.63 2.30 3.45
C ALA A 98 0.58 1.80 4.47
N PHE A 99 0.30 0.49 4.48
CA PHE A 99 -0.52 -0.13 5.50
C PHE A 99 0.10 0.00 6.90
N THR A 100 1.42 -0.25 7.02
CA THR A 100 2.18 -0.13 8.28
C THR A 100 2.03 1.27 8.89
N VAL A 101 2.23 2.32 8.10
CA VAL A 101 2.13 3.70 8.62
C VAL A 101 0.70 4.10 8.95
N ARG A 102 -0.32 3.55 8.29
CA ARG A 102 -1.73 3.76 8.69
C ARG A 102 -2.02 3.15 10.04
N VAL A 103 -1.52 1.94 10.32
CA VAL A 103 -1.65 1.29 11.64
C VAL A 103 -0.87 2.05 12.69
N LEU A 104 0.34 2.52 12.36
CA LEU A 104 1.16 3.35 13.26
C LEU A 104 0.46 4.65 13.62
N ALA A 105 -0.11 5.35 12.64
CA ALA A 105 -0.89 6.57 12.87
C ALA A 105 -2.06 6.32 13.84
N ALA A 106 -2.84 5.27 13.58
CA ALA A 106 -3.97 4.91 14.43
C ALA A 106 -3.52 4.52 15.85
N LEU A 107 -2.42 3.78 15.99
CA LEU A 107 -1.83 3.43 17.28
C LEU A 107 -1.42 4.68 18.07
N MET A 108 -0.69 5.60 17.45
CA MET A 108 -0.23 6.84 18.11
C MET A 108 -1.43 7.72 18.53
N LEU A 109 -2.44 7.83 17.69
CA LEU A 109 -3.61 8.64 17.96
C LEU A 109 -4.53 8.00 19.02
N ASP A 110 -4.59 6.67 19.12
CA ASP A 110 -5.42 5.95 20.10
C ASP A 110 -4.73 5.83 21.48
N GLN A 111 -3.42 5.49 21.49
CA GLN A 111 -2.68 5.21 22.74
C GLN A 111 -1.84 6.36 23.25
N GLY A 112 -1.64 7.41 22.45
CA GLY A 112 -0.68 8.49 22.75
C GLY A 112 0.77 8.04 22.52
N LEU A 113 1.71 8.84 23.01
CA LEU A 113 3.15 8.57 22.96
C LEU A 113 3.66 8.24 24.36
N ILE A 114 4.45 7.20 24.47
CA ILE A 114 5.04 6.77 25.75
C ILE A 114 6.21 7.68 26.11
N VAL A 115 6.22 8.10 27.36
CA VAL A 115 7.34 8.80 27.97
C VAL A 115 8.01 7.81 28.93
N ALA A 116 9.24 7.44 28.65
CA ALA A 116 9.99 6.45 29.40
C ALA A 116 11.44 6.93 29.66
N ASP A 117 11.97 6.61 30.82
CA ASP A 117 13.34 6.97 31.19
C ASP A 117 14.37 5.96 30.68
N THR A 118 13.94 4.73 30.33
CA THR A 118 14.80 3.65 29.86
C THR A 118 14.28 2.99 28.60
N GLU A 119 15.17 2.44 27.77
CA GLU A 119 14.81 1.68 26.57
C GLU A 119 13.99 0.43 26.90
N ALA A 120 14.23 -0.21 28.03
CA ALA A 120 13.46 -1.38 28.46
C ALA A 120 12.01 -1.00 28.78
N GLU A 121 11.80 0.12 29.47
CA GLU A 121 10.47 0.66 29.78
C GLU A 121 9.74 1.09 28.51
N LEU A 122 10.44 1.79 27.59
CA LEU A 122 9.88 2.19 26.30
C LEU A 122 9.46 0.96 25.48
N HIS A 123 10.32 -0.06 25.41
CA HIS A 123 9.99 -1.29 24.67
C HIS A 123 8.77 -2.01 25.26
N ASP A 124 8.75 -2.21 26.59
CA ASP A 124 7.65 -2.88 27.26
C ASP A 124 6.33 -2.11 27.12
N GLY A 125 6.38 -0.79 27.31
CA GLY A 125 5.23 0.10 27.13
C GLY A 125 4.70 0.06 25.70
N THR A 126 5.59 0.08 24.70
CA THR A 126 5.22 0.01 23.29
C THR A 126 4.49 -1.30 22.96
N VAL A 127 4.99 -2.44 23.47
CA VAL A 127 4.33 -3.74 23.26
C VAL A 127 2.95 -3.77 23.91
N LYS A 128 2.81 -3.21 25.11
CA LYS A 128 1.53 -3.13 25.84
C LYS A 128 0.54 -2.19 25.14
N ALA A 129 0.98 -1.01 24.68
CA ALA A 129 0.16 -0.07 23.91
C ALA A 129 -0.34 -0.71 22.62
N TYR A 130 0.53 -1.39 21.86
CA TYR A 130 0.14 -2.09 20.66
C TYR A 130 -0.88 -3.21 20.91
N ARG A 131 -0.72 -3.98 22.01
CA ARG A 131 -1.71 -5.00 22.40
C ARG A 131 -3.06 -4.38 22.74
N ALA A 132 -3.06 -3.28 23.52
CA ALA A 132 -4.29 -2.57 23.88
C ALA A 132 -5.01 -2.01 22.67
N TYR A 133 -4.29 -1.39 21.74
CA TYR A 133 -4.84 -0.93 20.45
C TYR A 133 -5.45 -2.08 19.66
N ARG A 134 -4.73 -3.19 19.51
CA ARG A 134 -5.21 -4.37 18.77
C ARG A 134 -6.44 -5.02 19.41
N ALA A 135 -6.56 -4.96 20.74
CA ALA A 135 -7.71 -5.54 21.44
C ALA A 135 -9.03 -4.79 21.17
N LYS A 136 -8.97 -3.51 20.79
CA LYS A 136 -10.15 -2.68 20.53
C LYS A 136 -10.81 -2.95 19.18
N GLY A 137 -10.02 -3.18 18.12
CA GLY A 137 -10.55 -3.14 16.77
C GLY A 137 -10.23 -4.35 15.87
N TYR A 138 -9.34 -5.23 16.28
CA TYR A 138 -8.90 -6.34 15.43
C TYR A 138 -9.45 -7.67 15.93
N HIS A 139 -10.62 -8.05 15.41
CA HIS A 139 -11.29 -9.31 15.76
C HIS A 139 -11.48 -10.18 14.53
N SER A 140 -11.24 -11.49 14.67
CA SER A 140 -11.67 -12.48 13.67
C SER A 140 -13.20 -12.59 13.66
N ILE A 141 -13.77 -13.12 12.56
CA ILE A 141 -15.22 -13.27 12.42
C ILE A 141 -15.80 -14.07 13.60
N TRP A 142 -15.13 -15.13 14.00
CA TRP A 142 -15.56 -16.01 15.10
C TRP A 142 -15.04 -15.57 16.47
N ARG A 143 -14.26 -14.50 16.54
CA ARG A 143 -13.65 -13.99 17.79
C ARG A 143 -12.87 -15.06 18.58
N ILE A 144 -12.37 -16.09 17.91
CA ILE A 144 -11.66 -17.22 18.53
C ILE A 144 -10.44 -16.74 19.33
N GLU A 145 -9.80 -15.68 18.88
CA GLU A 145 -8.64 -15.10 19.56
C GLU A 145 -8.96 -14.40 20.89
N VAL A 146 -10.24 -14.05 21.14
CA VAL A 146 -10.62 -13.28 22.33
C VAL A 146 -10.33 -14.03 23.63
N PRO A 147 -10.74 -15.32 23.83
CA PRO A 147 -10.40 -16.04 25.04
C PRO A 147 -8.90 -16.23 25.24
N PHE A 148 -8.13 -16.47 24.15
CA PHE A 148 -6.68 -16.59 24.22
C PHE A 148 -5.99 -15.28 24.59
N ARG A 149 -6.47 -14.15 24.03
CA ARG A 149 -5.99 -12.81 24.39
C ARG A 149 -6.33 -12.50 25.84
N TRP A 150 -7.55 -12.81 26.29
CA TRP A 150 -7.98 -12.61 27.66
C TRP A 150 -7.10 -13.41 28.65
N LEU A 151 -6.88 -14.71 28.39
CA LEU A 151 -6.02 -15.56 29.23
C LEU A 151 -4.60 -15.00 29.30
N ARG A 152 -4.02 -14.64 28.14
CA ARG A 152 -2.70 -14.01 28.10
C ARG A 152 -2.64 -12.70 28.88
N ASP A 153 -3.56 -11.77 28.62
CA ASP A 153 -3.49 -10.39 29.10
C ASP A 153 -3.96 -10.25 30.57
N LYS A 154 -4.83 -11.15 31.03
CA LYS A 154 -5.35 -11.11 32.40
C LYS A 154 -4.65 -12.08 33.37
N MET A 155 -4.02 -13.15 32.86
CA MET A 155 -3.35 -14.14 33.70
C MET A 155 -1.82 -14.17 33.48
N LEU A 156 -1.37 -14.42 32.24
CA LEU A 156 0.04 -14.64 31.99
C LEU A 156 0.89 -13.33 32.07
N VAL A 157 0.41 -12.26 31.45
CA VAL A 157 1.15 -10.98 31.42
C VAL A 157 1.32 -10.37 32.80
N PRO A 158 0.30 -10.27 33.66
CA PRO A 158 0.47 -9.74 35.02
C PRO A 158 1.42 -10.55 35.90
N VAL A 159 1.42 -11.88 35.76
CA VAL A 159 2.35 -12.75 36.49
C VAL A 159 3.79 -12.51 36.02
N ILE A 160 4.00 -12.50 34.69
CA ILE A 160 5.32 -12.22 34.10
C ILE A 160 5.81 -10.82 34.49
N ASP A 161 4.93 -9.80 34.41
CA ASP A 161 5.26 -8.41 34.76
C ASP A 161 5.67 -8.31 36.24
N ARG A 162 4.97 -9.02 37.13
CA ARG A 162 5.30 -9.06 38.55
C ARG A 162 6.66 -9.72 38.81
N ILE A 163 6.96 -10.83 38.15
CA ILE A 163 8.24 -11.54 38.24
C ILE A 163 9.38 -10.67 37.70
N MET A 164 9.15 -9.95 36.62
CA MET A 164 10.16 -9.13 35.95
C MET A 164 10.20 -7.68 36.47
N GLY A 165 9.38 -7.32 37.44
CA GLY A 165 9.31 -5.94 37.97
C GLY A 165 8.84 -4.89 36.96
N ARG A 166 8.03 -5.30 35.97
CA ARG A 166 7.53 -4.42 34.90
C ARG A 166 6.27 -3.68 35.34
N LYS A 167 6.14 -2.40 34.96
CA LYS A 167 4.93 -1.61 35.19
C LYS A 167 3.76 -2.07 34.33
N SER A 168 2.54 -2.07 34.85
CA SER A 168 1.33 -2.25 34.03
C SER A 168 1.15 -1.05 33.08
N LEU A 169 0.37 -1.23 31.99
CA LEU A 169 0.15 -0.16 31.01
C LEU A 169 -0.45 1.12 31.62
N ASP A 170 -1.28 0.97 32.64
CA ASP A 170 -1.95 2.10 33.32
C ASP A 170 -0.96 2.94 34.12
N LEU A 171 0.16 2.36 34.55
CA LEU A 171 1.24 3.04 35.28
C LEU A 171 2.32 3.63 34.36
N ILE A 172 2.27 3.35 33.07
CA ILE A 172 3.21 3.92 32.11
C ILE A 172 2.71 5.30 31.69
N VAL A 173 3.61 6.30 31.81
CA VAL A 173 3.28 7.66 31.41
C VAL A 173 3.08 7.75 29.91
N ARG A 174 1.91 8.24 29.51
CA ARG A 174 1.56 8.46 28.11
C ARG A 174 1.04 9.87 27.91
N LYS A 175 1.53 10.54 26.89
CA LYS A 175 1.03 11.86 26.50
C LYS A 175 0.21 11.74 25.22
N SER A 176 -0.94 12.39 25.19
CA SER A 176 -1.78 12.41 23.98
C SER A 176 -1.05 13.09 22.83
N LEU A 177 -1.11 12.49 21.65
CA LEU A 177 -0.64 13.14 20.44
C LEU A 177 -1.76 14.05 19.91
N PRO A 178 -1.52 15.36 19.75
CA PRO A 178 -2.56 16.30 19.29
C PRO A 178 -2.97 16.03 17.84
N ALA A 179 -2.02 15.92 16.93
CA ALA A 179 -2.27 15.69 15.51
C ALA A 179 -1.07 15.04 14.81
N ILE A 180 -1.34 14.50 13.59
CA ILE A 180 -0.33 14.12 12.60
C ILE A 180 -0.42 15.14 11.48
N GLU A 181 0.70 15.76 11.11
CA GLU A 181 0.76 16.84 10.12
C GLU A 181 0.46 16.33 8.71
N PHE A 182 1.10 15.21 8.31
CA PHE A 182 0.99 14.72 6.95
C PHE A 182 1.09 13.20 6.85
N ILE A 183 0.24 12.61 5.99
CA ILE A 183 0.35 11.20 5.58
C ILE A 183 0.39 11.15 4.05
N GLY A 184 1.51 10.69 3.49
CA GLY A 184 1.70 10.49 2.04
C GLY A 184 1.84 9.01 1.71
N LEU A 185 0.95 8.47 0.87
CA LEU A 185 0.91 7.04 0.56
C LEU A 185 0.98 6.78 -0.93
N TRP A 186 1.71 5.74 -1.30
CA TRP A 186 1.67 5.12 -2.62
C TRP A 186 0.99 3.77 -2.52
N ASP A 187 -0.11 3.62 -3.20
CA ASP A 187 -0.86 2.42 -3.51
C ASP A 187 -0.92 1.41 -2.36
N THR A 188 -1.59 1.79 -1.28
CA THR A 188 -1.75 0.96 -0.08
C THR A 188 -2.44 -0.35 -0.42
N VAL A 189 -1.82 -1.49 -0.11
CA VAL A 189 -2.45 -2.81 -0.23
C VAL A 189 -2.57 -3.47 1.14
N ALA A 190 -3.46 -4.47 1.26
CA ALA A 190 -3.64 -5.21 2.50
C ALA A 190 -2.34 -5.91 2.94
N ALA A 191 -2.21 -6.15 4.24
CA ALA A 191 -0.99 -6.74 4.83
C ALA A 191 -0.65 -8.14 4.29
N TYR A 192 -1.64 -8.87 3.77
CA TYR A 192 -1.45 -10.17 3.15
C TYR A 192 -1.17 -10.04 1.66
N GLY A 193 -0.03 -10.56 1.21
CA GLY A 193 0.39 -10.54 -0.19
C GLY A 193 0.60 -11.94 -0.76
N LEU A 194 -0.23 -12.91 -0.35
CA LEU A 194 -0.16 -14.25 -0.92
C LEU A 194 -0.71 -14.25 -2.35
N PRO A 195 -0.12 -15.02 -3.27
CA PRO A 195 -0.59 -15.11 -4.66
C PRO A 195 -2.03 -15.59 -4.78
N ILE A 196 -2.48 -16.44 -3.86
CA ILE A 196 -3.81 -17.04 -3.87
C ILE A 196 -4.74 -16.24 -2.95
N ASP A 197 -5.69 -15.53 -3.55
CA ASP A 197 -6.62 -14.62 -2.87
C ASP A 197 -7.47 -15.34 -1.81
N GLU A 198 -7.90 -16.57 -2.11
CA GLU A 198 -8.68 -17.40 -1.22
C GLU A 198 -7.93 -17.76 0.08
N MET A 199 -6.61 -18.02 -0.02
CA MET A 199 -5.77 -18.24 1.17
C MET A 199 -5.61 -16.97 1.98
N THR A 200 -5.44 -15.84 1.31
CA THR A 200 -5.29 -14.53 1.96
C THR A 200 -6.54 -14.18 2.77
N ARG A 201 -7.71 -14.30 2.17
CA ARG A 201 -9.00 -14.03 2.84
C ARG A 201 -9.28 -15.04 3.96
N GLY A 202 -8.98 -16.32 3.74
CA GLY A 202 -9.14 -17.35 4.76
C GLY A 202 -8.31 -17.06 6.01
N ILE A 203 -7.04 -16.76 5.86
CA ILE A 203 -6.15 -16.46 6.99
C ILE A 203 -6.58 -15.18 7.71
N SER A 204 -6.94 -14.11 6.96
CA SER A 204 -7.41 -12.85 7.55
C SER A 204 -8.68 -13.04 8.37
N ASN A 205 -9.66 -13.74 7.81
CA ASN A 205 -10.97 -13.86 8.42
C ASN A 205 -11.00 -14.85 9.59
N TRP A 206 -10.17 -15.90 9.55
CA TRP A 206 -10.31 -17.04 10.46
C TRP A 206 -9.23 -17.12 11.53
N VAL A 207 -7.99 -16.69 11.21
CA VAL A 207 -6.84 -16.94 12.10
C VAL A 207 -6.25 -15.65 12.68
N TRP A 208 -5.99 -14.65 11.85
CA TRP A 208 -5.27 -13.45 12.28
C TRP A 208 -5.76 -12.20 11.55
N PRO A 209 -6.67 -11.41 12.15
CA PRO A 209 -7.17 -10.21 11.50
C PRO A 209 -6.05 -9.17 11.37
N LEU A 210 -5.68 -8.88 10.13
CA LEU A 210 -4.70 -7.85 9.76
C LEU A 210 -5.33 -6.76 8.88
N GLU A 211 -6.64 -6.78 8.68
CA GLU A 211 -7.34 -5.71 7.99
C GLU A 211 -7.44 -4.48 8.90
N LEU A 212 -7.50 -3.30 8.29
CA LEU A 212 -7.76 -2.08 9.04
C LEU A 212 -9.17 -2.13 9.63
N PRO A 213 -9.35 -1.79 10.90
CA PRO A 213 -10.66 -1.89 11.58
C PRO A 213 -11.71 -0.96 10.98
N ASN A 214 -11.29 0.12 10.32
CA ASN A 214 -12.15 1.01 9.58
C ASN A 214 -11.38 1.69 8.44
N ARG A 215 -12.10 2.35 7.54
CA ARG A 215 -11.56 3.08 6.39
C ARG A 215 -11.63 4.60 6.58
N VAL A 216 -11.93 5.07 7.78
CA VAL A 216 -12.08 6.50 8.09
C VAL A 216 -10.73 7.09 8.45
N LEU A 217 -10.39 8.23 7.87
CA LEU A 217 -9.22 9.01 8.27
C LEU A 217 -9.52 9.72 9.60
N SER A 218 -8.64 9.56 10.59
CA SER A 218 -8.82 10.24 11.88
C SER A 218 -8.90 11.78 11.70
N PRO A 219 -9.82 12.47 12.37
CA PRO A 219 -9.91 13.93 12.31
C PRO A 219 -8.65 14.64 12.83
N ARG A 220 -7.80 13.93 13.57
CA ARG A 220 -6.49 14.42 14.05
C ARG A 220 -5.35 14.24 13.02
N VAL A 221 -5.63 13.89 11.79
CA VAL A 221 -4.68 13.97 10.67
C VAL A 221 -4.96 15.25 9.89
N THR A 222 -3.99 16.14 9.80
CA THR A 222 -4.17 17.46 9.17
C THR A 222 -4.29 17.34 7.66
N CYS A 223 -3.46 16.50 7.04
CA CYS A 223 -3.46 16.31 5.60
C CYS A 223 -3.10 14.86 5.23
N ALA A 224 -3.85 14.25 4.32
CA ALA A 224 -3.55 12.95 3.78
C ALA A 224 -3.62 12.94 2.24
N ARG A 225 -2.60 12.34 1.62
CA ARG A 225 -2.44 12.22 0.17
C ARG A 225 -2.17 10.76 -0.20
N HIS A 226 -2.92 10.21 -1.14
CA HIS A 226 -2.81 8.82 -1.54
C HIS A 226 -2.72 8.71 -3.06
N ALA A 227 -1.54 8.40 -3.59
CA ALA A 227 -1.32 8.07 -4.99
C ALA A 227 -1.71 6.62 -5.25
N LEU A 228 -2.56 6.36 -6.23
CA LEU A 228 -3.16 5.07 -6.54
C LEU A 228 -2.81 4.63 -7.96
N ALA A 229 -2.51 3.36 -8.15
CA ALA A 229 -2.25 2.77 -9.46
C ALA A 229 -3.57 2.45 -10.18
N LEU A 230 -3.73 2.92 -11.42
CA LEU A 230 -4.94 2.70 -12.21
C LEU A 230 -4.99 1.31 -12.84
N ASP A 231 -3.85 0.77 -13.25
CA ASP A 231 -3.77 -0.33 -14.22
C ASP A 231 -3.42 -1.69 -13.62
N ASP A 232 -3.24 -1.82 -12.30
CA ASP A 232 -2.88 -3.13 -11.72
C ASP A 232 -4.00 -4.15 -11.87
N GLU A 233 -3.64 -5.33 -12.38
CA GLU A 233 -4.56 -6.40 -12.75
C GLU A 233 -4.62 -7.54 -11.72
N ARG A 234 -3.95 -7.41 -10.57
CA ARG A 234 -3.91 -8.43 -9.51
C ARG A 234 -4.94 -8.13 -8.45
N THR A 235 -5.90 -9.03 -8.22
CA THR A 235 -6.97 -8.84 -7.22
C THR A 235 -6.43 -8.59 -5.82
N THR A 236 -5.37 -9.31 -5.43
CA THR A 236 -4.73 -9.16 -4.10
C THR A 236 -4.00 -7.82 -3.91
N PHE A 237 -3.79 -7.07 -4.99
CA PHE A 237 -3.21 -5.73 -5.00
C PHE A 237 -4.26 -4.64 -5.15
N HIS A 238 -5.55 -4.97 -5.02
CA HIS A 238 -6.57 -3.92 -4.96
C HIS A 238 -6.31 -3.00 -3.77
N PRO A 239 -6.41 -1.67 -3.97
CA PRO A 239 -5.97 -0.72 -2.98
C PRO A 239 -6.92 -0.64 -1.80
N VAL A 240 -6.34 -0.35 -0.65
CA VAL A 240 -7.05 -0.09 0.59
C VAL A 240 -7.35 1.41 0.68
N LEU A 241 -8.47 1.83 0.09
CA LEU A 241 -8.89 3.22 0.09
C LEU A 241 -9.30 3.71 1.49
N TRP A 242 -9.24 5.01 1.73
CA TRP A 242 -10.04 5.67 2.75
C TRP A 242 -11.44 5.97 2.20
N THR A 243 -12.44 5.97 3.07
CA THR A 243 -13.74 6.55 2.73
C THR A 243 -13.66 8.07 2.82
N GLU A 244 -14.27 8.74 1.86
CA GLU A 244 -14.41 10.20 1.87
C GLU A 244 -15.81 10.62 2.36
N ALA A 245 -16.64 9.64 2.76
CA ALA A 245 -17.90 9.90 3.42
C ALA A 245 -17.67 10.61 4.76
N GLY A 246 -18.32 11.77 4.94
CA GLY A 246 -18.15 12.60 6.12
C GLY A 246 -16.95 13.54 6.12
N GLU A 247 -16.10 13.51 5.08
CA GLU A 247 -15.09 14.55 4.88
C GLU A 247 -15.77 15.85 4.42
N THR A 248 -15.42 16.93 5.08
CA THR A 248 -15.92 18.26 4.68
C THR A 248 -15.15 18.71 3.44
N LYS A 249 -15.86 18.79 2.32
CA LYS A 249 -15.34 19.36 1.07
C LYS A 249 -16.02 20.69 0.84
N PRO A 250 -15.26 21.77 0.59
CA PRO A 250 -15.86 23.01 0.12
C PRO A 250 -16.65 22.75 -1.18
N GLN A 251 -17.87 23.31 -1.29
CA GLN A 251 -18.69 23.13 -2.49
C GLN A 251 -18.01 23.67 -3.76
N ASP A 252 -17.12 24.65 -3.58
CA ASP A 252 -16.38 25.31 -4.64
C ASP A 252 -14.88 25.01 -4.59
N ALA A 253 -14.48 23.81 -4.10
CA ALA A 253 -13.08 23.42 -4.08
C ALA A 253 -12.49 23.49 -5.49
N LYS A 254 -11.49 24.35 -5.69
CA LYS A 254 -10.81 24.58 -6.98
C LYS A 254 -9.49 23.83 -7.05
N THR A 255 -8.93 23.49 -5.91
CA THR A 255 -7.64 22.82 -5.79
C THR A 255 -7.71 21.72 -4.77
N ILE A 256 -6.77 20.76 -4.86
CA ILE A 256 -6.62 19.72 -3.85
C ILE A 256 -6.18 20.26 -2.49
N ASP A 257 -5.67 21.48 -2.42
CA ASP A 257 -5.26 22.12 -1.17
C ASP A 257 -6.45 22.45 -0.27
N ASP A 258 -7.64 22.59 -0.87
CA ASP A 258 -8.90 22.81 -0.17
C ASP A 258 -9.42 21.55 0.55
N GLU A 259 -8.84 20.37 0.25
CA GLU A 259 -9.28 19.10 0.79
C GLU A 259 -8.22 18.47 1.71
N ARG A 260 -8.67 18.02 2.89
CA ARG A 260 -7.84 17.33 3.88
C ARG A 260 -7.39 15.94 3.43
N LEU A 261 -8.29 15.19 2.82
CA LEU A 261 -8.05 13.85 2.28
C LEU A 261 -8.19 13.87 0.76
N VAL A 262 -7.11 13.54 0.07
CA VAL A 262 -7.09 13.45 -1.39
C VAL A 262 -6.49 12.12 -1.84
N GLN A 263 -7.22 11.39 -2.67
CA GLN A 263 -6.84 10.11 -3.26
C GLN A 263 -6.86 10.25 -4.78
N VAL A 264 -5.70 10.10 -5.43
CA VAL A 264 -5.54 10.38 -6.86
C VAL A 264 -5.02 9.15 -7.59
N TRP A 265 -5.65 8.81 -8.72
CA TRP A 265 -5.28 7.69 -9.58
C TRP A 265 -4.30 8.14 -10.66
N PHE A 266 -3.19 7.42 -10.77
CA PHE A 266 -2.10 7.64 -11.73
C PHE A 266 -1.99 6.48 -12.70
N VAL A 267 -1.36 6.75 -13.86
CA VAL A 267 -0.98 5.73 -14.83
C VAL A 267 -0.12 4.66 -14.17
N GLY A 268 -0.39 3.41 -14.48
CA GLY A 268 0.54 2.32 -14.23
C GLY A 268 0.07 1.29 -13.22
N MET A 269 0.90 0.26 -13.10
CA MET A 269 0.79 -0.81 -12.14
C MET A 269 1.29 -0.35 -10.76
N HIS A 270 1.12 -1.17 -9.76
CA HIS A 270 1.55 -0.95 -8.37
C HIS A 270 2.95 -0.33 -8.23
N ALA A 271 3.95 -0.94 -8.87
CA ALA A 271 5.32 -0.42 -8.81
C ALA A 271 5.63 0.69 -9.85
N ASN A 272 4.76 0.95 -10.83
CA ASN A 272 4.83 2.18 -11.62
C ASN A 272 4.42 3.40 -10.81
N VAL A 273 3.62 3.22 -9.76
CA VAL A 273 3.20 4.31 -8.85
C VAL A 273 4.12 4.41 -7.64
N GLY A 274 4.56 3.28 -7.09
CA GLY A 274 5.40 3.26 -5.89
C GLY A 274 6.90 3.16 -6.12
N GLY A 275 7.35 2.99 -7.38
CA GLY A 275 8.74 2.73 -7.73
C GLY A 275 9.14 1.26 -7.55
N GLY A 276 10.34 0.93 -8.03
CA GLY A 276 10.92 -0.41 -7.88
C GLY A 276 11.05 -1.19 -9.18
N TYR A 277 10.76 -0.60 -10.34
CA TYR A 277 11.08 -1.16 -11.65
C TYR A 277 12.44 -0.65 -12.18
N PRO A 278 13.07 -1.37 -13.13
CA PRO A 278 14.35 -0.95 -13.74
C PRO A 278 14.28 0.41 -14.42
N ASP A 279 13.21 0.65 -15.19
CA ASP A 279 12.86 1.95 -15.74
C ASP A 279 11.67 2.48 -14.96
N ASP A 280 11.90 3.46 -14.12
CA ASP A 280 10.93 3.98 -13.18
C ASP A 280 10.56 5.45 -13.39
N SER A 281 10.91 6.02 -14.55
CA SER A 281 10.57 7.40 -14.95
C SER A 281 9.07 7.72 -14.79
N LEU A 282 8.20 6.75 -15.08
CA LEU A 282 6.76 6.86 -14.84
C LEU A 282 6.42 7.03 -13.36
N SER A 283 7.15 6.36 -12.45
CA SER A 283 6.92 6.43 -11.00
C SER A 283 7.30 7.79 -10.40
N TYR A 284 8.08 8.59 -11.12
CA TYR A 284 8.43 9.94 -10.68
C TYR A 284 7.26 10.93 -10.77
N VAL A 285 6.25 10.67 -11.58
CA VAL A 285 5.03 11.51 -11.62
C VAL A 285 4.32 11.50 -10.27
N PRO A 286 3.91 10.36 -9.69
CA PRO A 286 3.32 10.34 -8.34
C PRO A 286 4.32 10.67 -7.22
N LEU A 287 5.64 10.48 -7.43
CA LEU A 287 6.66 10.91 -6.47
C LEU A 287 6.71 12.43 -6.39
N THR A 288 6.82 13.12 -7.54
CA THR A 288 6.83 14.59 -7.62
C THR A 288 5.58 15.18 -6.97
N TRP A 289 4.40 14.63 -7.31
CA TRP A 289 3.14 15.05 -6.71
C TRP A 289 3.17 14.99 -5.18
N LEU A 290 3.63 13.87 -4.59
CA LEU A 290 3.70 13.73 -3.12
C LEU A 290 4.79 14.60 -2.48
N VAL A 291 5.90 14.84 -3.17
CA VAL A 291 6.94 15.77 -2.71
C VAL A 291 6.40 17.19 -2.66
N ASP A 292 5.72 17.66 -3.70
CA ASP A 292 5.13 18.99 -3.74
C ASP A 292 4.13 19.19 -2.61
N GLU A 293 3.26 18.20 -2.35
CA GLU A 293 2.32 18.24 -1.24
C GLU A 293 3.03 18.26 0.14
N ALA A 294 4.14 17.55 0.28
CA ALA A 294 4.93 17.56 1.51
C ALA A 294 5.66 18.90 1.72
N VAL A 295 6.15 19.52 0.64
CA VAL A 295 6.76 20.87 0.67
C VAL A 295 5.73 21.92 1.11
N LYS A 296 4.52 21.85 0.60
CA LYS A 296 3.40 22.74 1.05
C LYS A 296 3.14 22.62 2.56
N ARG A 297 3.47 21.46 3.15
CA ARG A 297 3.40 21.21 4.61
C ARG A 297 4.72 21.45 5.33
N SER A 298 5.62 22.24 4.69
CA SER A 298 6.89 22.66 5.26
C SER A 298 7.97 21.59 5.41
N LEU A 299 7.83 20.42 4.76
CA LEU A 299 8.93 19.46 4.71
C LEU A 299 10.08 20.01 3.86
N VAL A 300 11.31 19.76 4.26
CA VAL A 300 12.50 20.32 3.60
C VAL A 300 13.30 19.22 2.92
N PHE A 301 13.63 19.47 1.67
CA PHE A 301 14.43 18.58 0.85
C PHE A 301 15.76 19.23 0.47
N LYS A 302 16.75 18.40 0.12
CA LYS A 302 18.07 18.86 -0.32
C LYS A 302 17.95 19.70 -1.60
N THR A 303 18.61 20.84 -1.60
CA THR A 303 18.82 21.70 -2.77
C THR A 303 20.18 21.38 -3.41
N ALA A 304 20.38 20.13 -3.82
CA ALA A 304 21.62 19.70 -4.44
C ALA A 304 21.71 20.14 -5.91
N PRO A 305 22.94 20.18 -6.52
CA PRO A 305 23.11 20.43 -7.94
C PRO A 305 22.34 19.43 -8.80
N GLU A 306 21.95 19.83 -10.01
CA GLU A 306 21.23 18.99 -10.98
C GLU A 306 21.89 17.64 -11.30
N ALA A 307 23.19 17.50 -11.02
CA ALA A 307 23.97 16.29 -11.23
C ALA A 307 23.76 15.19 -10.18
N ASP A 308 23.10 15.48 -9.05
CA ASP A 308 22.78 14.46 -8.03
C ASP A 308 21.50 13.75 -8.43
N PRO A 309 21.53 12.44 -8.78
CA PRO A 309 20.35 11.70 -9.19
C PRO A 309 19.30 11.55 -8.08
N ASP A 310 19.68 11.75 -6.82
CA ASP A 310 18.79 11.68 -5.66
C ASP A 310 18.23 13.07 -5.27
N ALA A 311 18.63 14.15 -5.97
CA ALA A 311 18.07 15.48 -5.76
C ALA A 311 16.65 15.58 -6.30
N ILE A 312 15.77 16.28 -5.58
CA ILE A 312 14.37 16.51 -6.02
C ILE A 312 14.31 17.11 -7.42
N LYS A 313 15.20 18.03 -7.74
CA LYS A 313 15.24 18.66 -9.06
C LYS A 313 15.52 17.66 -10.18
N SER A 314 16.43 16.70 -9.97
CA SER A 314 16.71 15.62 -10.92
C SER A 314 15.49 14.70 -11.09
N ILE A 315 14.82 14.33 -10.00
CA ILE A 315 13.60 13.53 -10.02
C ILE A 315 12.50 14.22 -10.82
N VAL A 316 12.26 15.49 -10.55
CA VAL A 316 11.22 16.31 -11.24
C VAL A 316 11.51 16.40 -12.73
N THR A 317 12.78 16.60 -13.13
CA THR A 317 13.14 16.71 -14.55
C THR A 317 13.13 15.37 -15.28
N SER A 318 13.24 14.25 -14.57
CA SER A 318 13.27 12.89 -15.13
C SER A 318 11.92 12.19 -15.15
N GLN A 319 10.85 12.86 -14.66
CA GLN A 319 9.51 12.29 -14.73
C GLN A 319 9.02 12.16 -16.18
N ASP A 320 8.44 11.01 -16.51
CA ASP A 320 7.89 10.77 -17.84
C ASP A 320 6.56 10.04 -17.76
N LYS A 321 5.48 10.74 -18.17
CA LYS A 321 4.13 10.16 -18.25
C LYS A 321 4.02 9.04 -19.28
N ASP A 322 4.90 9.06 -20.28
CA ASP A 322 4.99 8.06 -21.35
C ASP A 322 6.02 6.96 -21.06
N GLY A 323 6.63 6.99 -19.88
CA GLY A 323 7.57 5.99 -19.38
C GLY A 323 7.01 4.57 -19.42
N ARG A 324 7.87 3.58 -19.26
CA ARG A 324 7.54 2.17 -19.46
C ARG A 324 6.46 1.65 -18.51
N LEU A 325 5.38 1.12 -19.09
CA LEU A 325 4.34 0.40 -18.38
C LEU A 325 4.72 -1.10 -18.32
N TYR A 326 4.90 -1.62 -17.11
CA TYR A 326 5.31 -3.01 -16.90
C TYR A 326 4.09 -3.93 -16.76
N ASN A 327 4.24 -5.19 -17.16
CA ASN A 327 3.24 -6.22 -16.90
C ASN A 327 3.48 -6.85 -15.53
N SER A 328 2.67 -6.50 -14.54
CA SER A 328 2.78 -7.01 -13.16
C SER A 328 2.44 -8.49 -13.01
N ARG A 329 1.90 -9.12 -14.07
CA ARG A 329 1.52 -10.53 -14.11
C ARG A 329 2.46 -11.39 -14.96
N SER A 330 3.60 -10.87 -15.41
CA SER A 330 4.61 -11.67 -16.12
C SER A 330 5.30 -12.66 -15.15
N GLY A 331 5.73 -13.80 -15.67
CA GLY A 331 6.41 -14.82 -14.89
C GLY A 331 5.56 -15.35 -13.73
N LEU A 332 6.16 -15.50 -12.54
CA LEU A 332 5.44 -15.94 -11.33
C LEU A 332 4.27 -15.04 -10.94
N GLY A 333 4.22 -13.82 -11.46
CA GLY A 333 3.09 -12.91 -11.28
C GLY A 333 1.78 -13.44 -11.90
N SER A 334 1.84 -14.39 -12.85
CA SER A 334 0.66 -15.03 -13.44
C SER A 334 -0.18 -15.82 -12.44
N TYR A 335 0.41 -16.27 -11.33
CA TYR A 335 -0.32 -16.94 -10.25
C TYR A 335 -1.20 -16.01 -9.41
N TYR A 336 -1.02 -14.70 -9.51
CA TYR A 336 -1.97 -13.78 -8.90
C TYR A 336 -3.29 -13.78 -9.66
N ARG A 337 -4.39 -13.88 -8.92
CA ARG A 337 -5.73 -13.87 -9.49
C ARG A 337 -5.94 -12.63 -10.35
N TYR A 338 -6.34 -12.86 -11.62
CA TYR A 338 -6.62 -11.78 -12.56
C TYR A 338 -7.89 -11.02 -12.19
N GLY A 339 -7.75 -9.72 -12.05
CA GLY A 339 -8.85 -8.80 -11.78
C GLY A 339 -8.38 -7.35 -11.91
N PRO A 340 -8.51 -6.75 -13.11
CA PRO A 340 -8.22 -5.33 -13.29
C PRO A 340 -9.01 -4.47 -12.31
N ARG A 341 -8.47 -3.34 -11.96
CA ARG A 341 -9.11 -2.38 -11.06
C ARG A 341 -10.27 -1.69 -11.78
N LYS A 342 -11.46 -1.77 -11.22
CA LYS A 342 -12.62 -1.00 -11.66
C LYS A 342 -12.83 0.12 -10.64
N VAL A 343 -12.37 1.32 -10.98
CA VAL A 343 -12.31 2.46 -10.06
C VAL A 343 -13.67 2.77 -9.46
N SER A 344 -14.74 2.72 -10.28
CA SER A 344 -16.11 2.97 -9.81
C SER A 344 -16.56 2.01 -8.70
N GLU A 345 -16.20 0.70 -8.81
CA GLU A 345 -16.53 -0.30 -7.80
C GLU A 345 -15.65 -0.15 -6.54
N LEU A 346 -14.34 0.11 -6.72
CA LEU A 346 -13.41 0.30 -5.61
C LEU A 346 -13.74 1.56 -4.80
N CYS A 347 -14.20 2.61 -5.48
CA CYS A 347 -14.62 3.87 -4.85
C CYS A 347 -16.00 3.79 -4.18
N ASN A 348 -16.79 2.77 -4.50
CA ASN A 348 -18.10 2.54 -3.92
C ASN A 348 -18.24 1.08 -3.50
N ASP A 349 -17.57 0.71 -2.41
CA ASP A 349 -17.58 -0.64 -1.83
C ASP A 349 -18.23 -0.61 -0.43
N PRO A 350 -19.54 -0.90 -0.34
CA PRO A 350 -20.26 -0.93 0.93
C PRO A 350 -19.74 -2.01 1.89
N ALA A 351 -19.22 -3.12 1.35
CA ALA A 351 -18.69 -4.22 2.17
C ALA A 351 -17.42 -3.82 2.90
N ALA A 352 -16.57 -2.99 2.25
CA ALA A 352 -15.38 -2.40 2.85
C ALA A 352 -15.66 -1.07 3.58
N GLY A 353 -16.89 -0.53 3.51
CA GLY A 353 -17.24 0.76 4.09
C GLY A 353 -16.58 1.93 3.36
N VAL A 354 -16.31 1.80 2.06
CA VAL A 354 -15.68 2.83 1.23
C VAL A 354 -16.72 3.54 0.39
N GLN A 355 -16.68 4.87 0.45
CA GLN A 355 -17.47 5.76 -0.40
C GLN A 355 -16.61 6.95 -0.82
N VAL A 356 -16.30 7.03 -2.11
CA VAL A 356 -15.61 8.14 -2.77
C VAL A 356 -16.49 8.57 -3.94
N SER A 357 -17.24 9.63 -3.76
CA SER A 357 -18.28 10.06 -4.72
C SER A 357 -17.72 10.56 -6.05
N MET A 358 -16.54 11.19 -6.02
CA MET A 358 -15.87 11.76 -7.19
C MET A 358 -14.42 11.31 -7.22
N PRO A 359 -14.12 10.19 -7.89
CA PRO A 359 -12.74 9.74 -8.08
C PRO A 359 -11.90 10.82 -8.73
N LYS A 360 -10.69 11.03 -8.23
CA LYS A 360 -9.72 11.99 -8.77
C LYS A 360 -8.71 11.26 -9.64
N ILE A 361 -8.59 11.69 -10.90
CA ILE A 361 -7.66 11.11 -11.87
C ILE A 361 -6.61 12.17 -12.20
N HIS A 362 -5.33 11.80 -12.12
CA HIS A 362 -4.26 12.73 -12.45
C HIS A 362 -4.22 13.05 -13.95
N GLU A 363 -3.88 14.26 -14.30
CA GLU A 363 -3.83 14.76 -15.69
C GLU A 363 -2.92 13.90 -16.58
N SER A 364 -1.83 13.36 -16.03
CA SER A 364 -0.90 12.49 -16.76
C SER A 364 -1.55 11.25 -17.41
N VAL A 365 -2.70 10.80 -16.91
CA VAL A 365 -3.47 9.70 -17.51
C VAL A 365 -4.00 10.13 -18.89
N PHE A 366 -4.55 11.33 -18.96
CA PHE A 366 -5.14 11.88 -20.20
C PHE A 366 -4.07 12.29 -21.18
N ASP A 367 -2.98 12.91 -20.70
CA ASP A 367 -1.83 13.24 -21.52
C ASP A 367 -1.21 11.99 -22.19
N ARG A 368 -1.17 10.87 -21.48
CA ARG A 368 -0.70 9.59 -22.04
C ARG A 368 -1.67 9.01 -23.05
N ILE A 369 -2.98 9.15 -22.85
CA ILE A 369 -4.00 8.74 -23.83
C ILE A 369 -3.86 9.57 -25.09
N ASP A 370 -3.74 10.90 -24.94
CA ASP A 370 -3.62 11.84 -26.06
C ASP A 370 -2.32 11.63 -26.86
N SER A 371 -1.21 11.29 -26.18
CA SER A 371 0.04 10.97 -26.87
C SER A 371 -0.03 9.67 -27.67
N GLY A 372 -1.04 8.84 -27.43
CA GLY A 372 -1.18 7.52 -28.04
C GLY A 372 -0.09 6.52 -27.66
N CYS A 373 0.69 6.82 -26.61
CA CYS A 373 1.80 5.99 -26.19
C CYS A 373 1.35 4.55 -25.90
N ASN A 374 1.89 3.59 -26.64
CA ASN A 374 1.57 2.16 -26.55
C ASN A 374 0.06 1.85 -26.67
N ALA A 375 -0.71 2.67 -27.37
CA ALA A 375 -2.17 2.59 -27.48
C ALA A 375 -2.86 2.50 -26.11
N TYR A 376 -2.39 3.30 -25.15
CA TYR A 376 -2.86 3.27 -23.77
C TYR A 376 -4.34 3.60 -23.66
N ALA A 377 -5.11 2.67 -23.12
CA ALA A 377 -6.57 2.80 -22.94
C ALA A 377 -6.98 2.08 -21.64
N PRO A 378 -6.99 2.75 -20.50
CA PRO A 378 -7.25 2.12 -19.20
C PRO A 378 -8.72 1.67 -19.08
N ILE A 379 -8.94 0.36 -18.96
CA ILE A 379 -10.28 -0.23 -18.81
C ILE A 379 -10.95 0.16 -17.48
N GLY A 380 -10.18 0.54 -16.47
CA GLY A 380 -10.65 0.88 -15.13
C GLY A 380 -11.17 2.29 -14.96
N LEU A 381 -11.03 3.18 -15.98
CA LEU A 381 -11.38 4.58 -15.88
C LEU A 381 -12.90 4.77 -15.69
N PRO A 382 -13.37 5.45 -14.63
CA PRO A 382 -14.80 5.62 -14.36
C PRO A 382 -15.47 6.58 -15.35
N ASP A 383 -16.79 6.62 -15.37
CA ASP A 383 -17.60 7.53 -16.18
C ASP A 383 -17.77 8.91 -15.54
N ASN A 384 -17.58 9.02 -14.24
CA ASN A 384 -17.68 10.25 -13.49
C ASN A 384 -16.43 10.44 -12.63
N TYR A 385 -15.68 11.52 -12.87
CA TYR A 385 -14.43 11.83 -12.19
C TYR A 385 -14.06 13.30 -12.28
N VAL A 386 -13.08 13.70 -11.46
CA VAL A 386 -12.44 15.02 -11.51
C VAL A 386 -10.99 14.84 -11.93
N ILE A 387 -10.50 15.67 -12.83
CA ILE A 387 -9.10 15.72 -13.24
C ILE A 387 -8.33 16.57 -12.24
N VAL A 388 -7.23 16.01 -11.71
CA VAL A 388 -6.24 16.73 -10.90
C VAL A 388 -5.12 17.16 -11.83
N ARG A 389 -4.97 18.47 -12.03
CA ARG A 389 -3.89 19.04 -12.82
C ARG A 389 -2.54 18.92 -12.10
N TYR A 390 -1.45 19.10 -12.83
CA TYR A 390 -0.10 19.08 -12.24
C TYR A 390 0.09 20.15 -11.16
N ASP A 391 -0.61 21.27 -11.26
CA ASP A 391 -0.59 22.36 -10.26
C ASP A 391 -1.55 22.13 -9.07
N GLY A 392 -2.26 20.98 -9.05
CA GLY A 392 -3.26 20.65 -8.04
C GLY A 392 -4.65 21.21 -8.29
N THR A 393 -4.89 21.91 -9.40
CA THR A 393 -6.22 22.43 -9.78
C THR A 393 -7.17 21.28 -10.10
N LEU A 394 -8.41 21.40 -9.63
CA LEU A 394 -9.49 20.43 -9.87
C LEU A 394 -10.31 20.87 -11.09
N THR A 395 -10.39 19.99 -12.09
CA THR A 395 -11.16 20.26 -13.32
C THR A 395 -12.23 19.17 -13.49
N PRO A 396 -13.52 19.48 -13.25
CA PRO A 396 -14.62 18.56 -13.54
C PRO A 396 -14.74 18.29 -15.03
N LEU A 397 -15.34 17.14 -15.39
CA LEU A 397 -15.66 16.84 -16.79
C LEU A 397 -16.48 17.96 -17.44
N GLY A 398 -16.09 18.35 -18.64
CA GLY A 398 -16.73 19.45 -19.36
C GLY A 398 -16.26 19.57 -20.81
N PRO A 399 -16.75 20.54 -21.56
CA PRO A 399 -16.43 20.71 -22.98
C PRO A 399 -14.95 21.08 -23.24
N THR A 400 -14.23 21.54 -22.23
CA THR A 400 -12.81 21.94 -22.32
C THR A 400 -11.85 20.91 -21.76
N THR A 401 -12.35 19.74 -21.33
CA THR A 401 -11.56 18.64 -20.81
C THR A 401 -11.35 17.55 -21.87
N PHE A 402 -10.55 16.55 -21.54
CA PHE A 402 -10.26 15.38 -22.40
C PHE A 402 -11.52 14.76 -23.01
N GLU A 403 -12.58 14.62 -22.24
CA GLU A 403 -13.88 14.15 -22.74
C GLU A 403 -15.04 14.90 -22.06
N THR A 404 -16.18 14.93 -22.76
CA THR A 404 -17.42 15.45 -22.19
C THR A 404 -18.08 14.40 -21.27
N PRO A 405 -19.01 14.79 -20.38
CA PRO A 405 -19.77 13.82 -19.58
C PRO A 405 -20.50 12.77 -20.41
N ALA A 406 -21.05 13.14 -21.57
CA ALA A 406 -21.70 12.22 -22.49
C ALA A 406 -20.69 11.25 -23.14
N GLY A 407 -19.49 11.73 -23.48
CA GLY A 407 -18.40 10.90 -23.99
C GLY A 407 -17.91 9.89 -22.94
N ALA A 408 -17.73 10.33 -21.69
CA ALA A 408 -17.35 9.46 -20.59
C ALA A 408 -18.38 8.35 -20.35
N ALA A 409 -19.66 8.67 -20.36
CA ALA A 409 -20.75 7.70 -20.23
C ALA A 409 -20.76 6.69 -21.41
N ALA A 410 -20.57 7.17 -22.63
CA ALA A 410 -20.51 6.30 -23.82
C ALA A 410 -19.31 5.35 -23.78
N ARG A 411 -18.13 5.86 -23.36
CA ARG A 411 -16.93 5.05 -23.16
C ARG A 411 -17.17 3.99 -22.09
N PHE A 412 -17.77 4.35 -20.96
CA PHE A 412 -18.06 3.42 -19.87
C PHE A 412 -18.96 2.27 -20.32
N VAL A 413 -20.01 2.54 -21.11
CA VAL A 413 -20.87 1.49 -21.71
C VAL A 413 -20.07 0.57 -22.64
N ALA A 414 -19.13 1.11 -23.40
CA ALA A 414 -18.26 0.29 -24.24
C ALA A 414 -17.29 -0.58 -23.41
N GLN A 415 -16.74 -0.03 -22.33
CA GLN A 415 -15.88 -0.75 -21.38
C GLN A 415 -16.63 -1.90 -20.69
N GLU A 416 -17.91 -1.75 -20.33
CA GLU A 416 -18.73 -2.81 -19.74
C GLU A 416 -18.80 -4.07 -20.63
N LYS A 417 -18.80 -3.90 -21.95
CA LYS A 417 -18.73 -5.04 -22.88
C LYS A 417 -17.37 -5.74 -22.80
N LEU A 418 -16.29 -4.99 -22.61
CA LEU A 418 -14.93 -5.55 -22.45
C LEU A 418 -14.78 -6.29 -21.13
N TRP A 419 -15.49 -5.88 -20.06
CA TRP A 419 -15.47 -6.58 -18.78
C TRP A 419 -15.98 -8.02 -18.88
N ASN A 420 -16.82 -8.34 -19.87
CA ASN A 420 -17.21 -9.72 -20.16
C ASN A 420 -16.02 -10.59 -20.60
N LEU A 421 -15.01 -10.00 -21.30
CA LEU A 421 -13.79 -10.71 -21.68
C LEU A 421 -12.87 -10.98 -20.50
N VAL A 422 -12.93 -10.17 -19.46
CA VAL A 422 -12.20 -10.39 -18.19
C VAL A 422 -12.59 -11.74 -17.58
N TRP A 423 -13.83 -12.16 -17.77
CA TRP A 423 -14.33 -13.45 -17.29
C TRP A 423 -13.60 -14.64 -17.91
N PHE A 424 -13.34 -14.59 -19.23
CA PHE A 424 -12.58 -15.64 -19.92
C PHE A 424 -11.13 -15.73 -19.43
N ARG A 425 -10.48 -14.59 -19.18
CA ARG A 425 -9.14 -14.57 -18.59
C ARG A 425 -9.12 -15.13 -17.15
N ARG A 426 -10.18 -14.91 -16.37
CA ARG A 426 -10.35 -15.54 -15.04
C ARG A 426 -10.49 -17.05 -15.15
N LEU A 427 -11.25 -17.53 -16.12
CA LEU A 427 -11.39 -18.99 -16.39
C LEU A 427 -10.04 -19.62 -16.75
N ALA A 428 -9.27 -18.98 -17.63
CA ALA A 428 -7.91 -19.43 -17.98
C ALA A 428 -6.99 -19.48 -16.75
N TYR A 429 -7.05 -18.47 -15.88
CA TYR A 429 -6.32 -18.47 -14.61
C TYR A 429 -6.67 -19.69 -13.74
N PHE A 430 -7.95 -19.98 -13.54
CA PHE A 430 -8.37 -21.13 -12.73
C PHE A 430 -7.95 -22.47 -13.35
N ALA A 431 -8.00 -22.57 -14.68
CA ALA A 431 -7.53 -23.75 -15.40
C ALA A 431 -6.01 -23.96 -15.19
N THR A 432 -5.21 -22.90 -15.30
CA THR A 432 -3.77 -22.94 -15.05
C THR A 432 -3.46 -23.31 -13.61
N LEU A 433 -4.18 -22.74 -12.65
CA LEU A 433 -4.02 -23.07 -11.23
C LEU A 433 -4.36 -24.52 -10.95
N ALA A 434 -5.47 -25.03 -11.47
CA ALA A 434 -5.87 -26.42 -11.31
C ALA A 434 -4.85 -27.40 -11.92
N ALA A 435 -4.32 -27.09 -13.11
CA ALA A 435 -3.28 -27.88 -13.76
C ALA A 435 -1.99 -27.87 -12.92
N SER A 436 -1.57 -26.72 -12.40
CA SER A 436 -0.39 -26.60 -11.55
C SER A 436 -0.54 -27.38 -10.23
N LEU A 437 -1.70 -27.30 -9.59
CA LEU A 437 -2.01 -28.05 -8.38
C LEU A 437 -2.06 -29.54 -8.64
N HIS A 438 -2.63 -29.97 -9.76
CA HIS A 438 -2.67 -31.37 -10.16
C HIS A 438 -1.24 -31.92 -10.40
N LEU A 439 -0.41 -31.15 -11.08
CA LEU A 439 1.00 -31.49 -11.30
C LEU A 439 1.77 -31.60 -9.97
N ALA A 440 1.58 -30.66 -9.07
CA ALA A 440 2.21 -30.67 -7.75
C ALA A 440 1.73 -31.87 -6.90
N ALA A 441 0.42 -32.15 -6.89
CA ALA A 441 -0.14 -33.30 -6.20
C ALA A 441 0.38 -34.61 -6.79
N PHE A 442 0.43 -34.70 -8.11
CA PHE A 442 0.99 -35.87 -8.80
C PHE A 442 2.46 -36.08 -8.40
N TRP A 443 3.27 -35.03 -8.37
CA TRP A 443 4.68 -35.08 -7.97
C TRP A 443 4.88 -35.51 -6.51
N LEU A 444 4.01 -35.03 -5.60
CA LEU A 444 4.11 -35.32 -4.16
C LEU A 444 3.59 -36.71 -3.77
N PHE A 445 2.60 -37.24 -4.49
CA PHE A 445 1.89 -38.44 -4.09
C PHE A 445 2.07 -39.63 -5.05
N HIS A 446 2.82 -39.42 -6.16
CA HIS A 446 3.08 -40.51 -7.10
C HIS A 446 4.38 -41.20 -6.76
N ASP A 447 4.31 -42.54 -6.70
CA ASP A 447 5.45 -43.39 -6.45
C ASP A 447 6.43 -43.34 -7.63
N LEU A 448 7.63 -42.81 -7.40
CA LEU A 448 8.65 -42.58 -8.42
C LEU A 448 9.21 -43.85 -9.06
N ASP A 449 8.92 -45.03 -8.49
CA ASP A 449 9.36 -46.32 -9.03
C ASP A 449 8.62 -46.77 -10.31
N ARG A 450 7.56 -46.04 -10.72
CA ARG A 450 6.80 -46.28 -11.96
C ARG A 450 7.20 -45.32 -13.08
N THR A 451 8.43 -45.40 -13.51
CA THR A 451 9.03 -44.43 -14.44
C THR A 451 8.33 -44.29 -15.78
N HIS A 452 7.74 -45.34 -16.35
CA HIS A 452 7.09 -45.31 -17.67
C HIS A 452 5.70 -44.60 -17.66
N GLU A 453 4.95 -44.75 -16.59
CA GLU A 453 3.62 -44.10 -16.47
C GLU A 453 3.74 -42.63 -16.09
N TYR A 454 4.81 -42.28 -15.41
CA TYR A 454 5.16 -40.93 -15.00
C TYR A 454 5.43 -40.02 -16.22
N ASP A 455 6.24 -40.46 -17.17
CA ASP A 455 6.59 -39.70 -18.36
C ASP A 455 5.39 -39.32 -19.21
N SER A 456 4.42 -40.23 -19.41
CA SER A 456 3.24 -39.98 -20.23
C SER A 456 2.28 -38.98 -19.61
N ARG A 457 2.10 -38.98 -18.28
CA ARG A 457 1.22 -38.08 -17.54
C ARG A 457 1.82 -36.69 -17.39
N ILE A 458 3.11 -36.58 -17.12
CA ILE A 458 3.82 -35.29 -17.10
C ILE A 458 3.78 -34.66 -18.48
N ARG A 459 4.01 -35.44 -19.55
CA ARG A 459 3.93 -34.94 -20.92
C ARG A 459 2.54 -34.40 -21.24
N MET A 460 1.46 -35.13 -20.88
CA MET A 460 0.09 -34.69 -21.09
C MET A 460 -0.24 -33.39 -20.33
N VAL A 461 0.22 -33.25 -19.07
CA VAL A 461 0.01 -32.02 -18.28
C VAL A 461 0.86 -30.88 -18.83
N SER A 462 2.10 -31.14 -19.25
CA SER A 462 2.97 -30.15 -19.89
C SER A 462 2.40 -29.65 -21.21
N GLU A 463 1.82 -30.53 -22.02
CA GLU A 463 1.14 -30.16 -23.28
C GLU A 463 -0.13 -29.36 -23.01
N ALA A 464 -0.90 -29.69 -21.96
CA ALA A 464 -2.07 -28.93 -21.56
C ALA A 464 -1.70 -27.52 -21.04
N VAL A 465 -0.62 -27.39 -20.27
CA VAL A 465 -0.10 -26.08 -19.84
C VAL A 465 0.37 -25.26 -21.03
N ARG A 466 1.14 -25.84 -21.95
CA ARG A 466 1.58 -25.15 -23.19
C ARG A 466 0.41 -24.74 -24.08
N LEU A 467 -0.64 -25.57 -24.15
CA LEU A 467 -1.86 -25.22 -24.88
C LEU A 467 -2.53 -23.98 -24.26
N VAL A 468 -2.64 -23.95 -22.93
CA VAL A 468 -3.18 -22.76 -22.22
C VAL A 468 -2.29 -21.54 -22.41
N GLU A 469 -0.96 -21.69 -22.37
CA GLU A 469 0.00 -20.62 -22.65
C GLU A 469 -0.17 -20.05 -24.09
N SER A 470 -0.47 -20.90 -25.08
CA SER A 470 -0.65 -20.45 -26.47
C SER A 470 -1.83 -19.49 -26.66
N PHE A 471 -2.79 -19.48 -25.72
CA PHE A 471 -3.91 -18.51 -25.70
C PHE A 471 -3.60 -17.23 -24.94
N LEU A 472 -2.43 -17.17 -24.27
CA LEU A 472 -1.99 -15.96 -23.56
C LEU A 472 -1.24 -15.03 -24.54
N PRO A 473 -1.29 -13.70 -24.36
CA PRO A 473 -0.47 -12.79 -25.13
C PRO A 473 1.01 -13.16 -25.06
N THR A 474 1.76 -12.94 -26.15
CA THR A 474 3.20 -13.27 -26.25
C THR A 474 4.05 -12.65 -25.13
N SER A 475 3.57 -11.57 -24.51
CA SER A 475 4.18 -10.97 -23.30
C SER A 475 4.07 -11.83 -22.03
N LEU A 476 3.33 -12.93 -22.06
CA LEU A 476 3.10 -13.87 -20.97
C LEU A 476 3.73 -15.24 -21.22
N HIS A 477 4.44 -15.42 -22.35
CA HIS A 477 5.19 -16.66 -22.59
C HIS A 477 6.42 -16.70 -21.69
N TRP A 478 6.64 -17.86 -21.06
CA TRP A 478 7.74 -18.15 -20.12
C TRP A 478 9.04 -18.38 -20.89
#